data_c2cc4b2532bf4cdfd488f361d15a9785
#
_entry.id   c2cc4b2532bf4cdfd488f361d15a9785
#
_cell.length_a   1.000
_cell.length_b   1.000
_cell.length_c   1.000
_cell.angle_alpha   90.00
_cell.angle_beta   90.00
_cell.angle_gamma   90.00
#
_symmetry.space_group_name_H-M   'P 1'
#
loop_
_entity.id
_entity.type
_entity.pdbx_description
1 polymer ?
#
loop_
_entity_poly.entity_id
_entity_poly.type
_entity_poly.pdbx_seq_one_letter_code
_entity_poly.pdbx_strand_id
1 'polypeptide(L)'
;MGEWYESQTYFRIFHWFWAYQFVDWVWAGRYSRIQFSYLFPFNRTGFSVLRSVKGLKDILPHQASQWQHIETVARTLATQYGFSEIRIPIFEFTELYSRSIGGTTDIVEKEMYTFPDRDGSSLTLRPEGTAGVVRAVLEHKLLDSPTTRKLFYLGPMFRHERPQAGRYRQFHQFGVEALGTDDPLIDVEVIVLLWQFFLTLGLKDLTLHINSIGTPGDRETYIQKLKEFLAPLLNTLCGNCQRRYSTNPLRVLDCKVPVCQKNTEGAPHLIAYLSENSKIHFQAVLDGLSSLKIPFTINHRLVRGLDYYSRTTFEITSPHLGAQSTIGAGGRYDGLFQALQGPSTPAIGFAVGLERVTLLLSEDITYKQPPLFFVAGFGSTGKPRAFKLLYELRQAGIRADTDHKGNTLKSLLRSADKLCAEYSIILGDDEVNSGNVILRNMQTKAQEIVKLEEITQRIQTGF
;
A
#
# COMPACT_ATOMS: atom_id res chain seq x y z
N MET A 1 -7.80 23.47 58.96
CA MET A 1 -7.15 24.72 58.56
C MET A 1 -6.84 24.52 57.08
N GLY A 2 -7.61 24.91 56.17
CA GLY A 2 -7.94 26.24 55.65
C GLY A 2 -6.99 26.41 54.46
N GLU A 3 -7.30 26.72 53.29
CA GLU A 3 -8.35 27.50 52.66
C GLU A 3 -8.47 27.22 51.14
N TRP A 4 -9.65 27.43 50.63
CA TRP A 4 -10.08 27.44 49.25
C TRP A 4 -9.53 28.64 48.49
N TYR A 5 -9.23 28.48 47.19
CA TYR A 5 -9.39 29.57 46.21
C TYR A 5 -9.90 29.01 44.89
N GLU A 6 -11.16 29.37 44.55
CA GLU A 6 -11.76 29.34 43.23
C GLU A 6 -11.18 30.48 42.39
N SER A 7 -10.98 30.25 41.10
CA SER A 7 -11.10 31.33 40.11
C SER A 7 -11.65 30.79 38.80
N GLN A 8 -12.86 31.23 38.53
CA GLN A 8 -13.53 31.15 37.23
C GLN A 8 -12.81 32.05 36.21
N THR A 9 -12.68 31.58 34.99
CA THR A 9 -12.47 32.48 33.84
C THR A 9 -13.15 31.96 32.56
N TYR A 10 -14.28 32.49 32.29
CA TYR A 10 -14.97 32.92 31.04
C TYR A 10 -14.57 32.29 29.71
N PHE A 11 -15.55 31.58 29.14
CA PHE A 11 -15.78 31.41 27.71
C PHE A 11 -16.07 32.75 27.02
N ARG A 12 -15.39 33.04 25.93
CA ARG A 12 -15.83 34.04 24.93
C ARG A 12 -15.82 33.40 23.55
N ILE A 13 -17.06 33.15 23.07
CA ILE A 13 -17.41 32.86 21.68
C ILE A 13 -17.42 34.22 20.95
N PHE A 14 -16.69 34.33 19.84
CA PHE A 14 -16.85 35.47 18.92
C PHE A 14 -17.53 34.99 17.63
N HIS A 15 -18.79 35.40 17.51
CA HIS A 15 -19.53 35.52 16.25
C HIS A 15 -19.02 36.70 15.45
N TRP A 16 -18.81 36.57 14.17
CA TRP A 16 -18.77 37.65 13.21
C TRP A 16 -19.87 37.44 12.17
N PHE A 17 -20.92 38.27 12.27
CA PHE A 17 -21.94 38.49 11.24
C PHE A 17 -21.77 39.89 10.67
N TRP A 18 -21.72 40.01 9.36
CA TRP A 18 -22.12 41.06 8.41
C TRP A 18 -22.42 42.49 8.92
N ALA A 19 -21.83 43.45 8.22
CA ALA A 19 -22.54 44.69 7.84
C ALA A 19 -21.89 45.33 6.60
N TYR A 20 -22.66 45.40 5.52
CA TYR A 20 -22.46 46.33 4.40
C TYR A 20 -22.92 47.72 4.86
N GLN A 21 -22.15 48.76 4.59
CA GLN A 21 -22.67 50.09 4.37
C GLN A 21 -21.76 50.89 3.42
N PHE A 22 -22.35 51.34 2.33
CA PHE A 22 -21.88 52.37 1.40
C PHE A 22 -21.69 53.71 2.10
N VAL A 23 -20.60 54.39 1.87
CA VAL A 23 -20.53 55.87 1.89
C VAL A 23 -19.57 56.32 0.80
N ASP A 24 -20.16 57.02 -0.20
CA ASP A 24 -19.43 57.86 -1.14
C ASP A 24 -18.85 59.09 -0.43
N TRP A 25 -17.58 59.39 -0.67
CA TRP A 25 -17.08 60.77 -0.63
C TRP A 25 -15.94 60.96 -1.65
N VAL A 26 -16.25 61.86 -2.56
CA VAL A 26 -15.32 62.44 -3.53
C VAL A 26 -14.35 63.37 -2.83
N TRP A 27 -13.05 63.22 -3.02
CA TRP A 27 -12.07 64.32 -3.09
C TRP A 27 -10.85 63.96 -3.90
N ALA A 28 -10.52 64.86 -4.84
CA ALA A 28 -9.41 64.78 -5.75
C ALA A 28 -8.06 65.07 -5.08
N GLY A 29 -7.02 64.32 -5.43
CA GLY A 29 -5.65 64.64 -5.03
C GLY A 29 -4.64 63.63 -5.51
N ARG A 30 -3.85 63.96 -6.51
CA ARG A 30 -2.72 63.24 -7.11
C ARG A 30 -1.90 62.42 -6.10
N TYR A 31 -1.82 61.11 -6.32
CA TYR A 31 -0.62 60.30 -6.03
C TYR A 31 -0.44 59.18 -7.05
N SER A 32 0.82 59.01 -7.39
CA SER A 32 1.39 58.13 -8.42
C SER A 32 0.90 56.67 -8.35
N ARG A 33 0.58 56.15 -9.54
CA ARG A 33 0.32 54.71 -9.77
C ARG A 33 1.55 53.87 -9.39
N ILE A 34 1.47 53.16 -8.27
CA ILE A 34 2.27 51.96 -8.09
C ILE A 34 1.48 50.81 -8.72
N GLN A 35 1.98 50.33 -9.85
CA GLN A 35 1.45 49.17 -10.54
C GLN A 35 1.74 47.91 -9.72
N PHE A 36 0.76 47.41 -8.98
CA PHE A 36 0.75 46.00 -8.55
C PHE A 36 0.35 45.13 -9.73
N SER A 37 1.30 44.78 -10.57
CA SER A 37 1.13 43.78 -11.63
C SER A 37 1.65 42.40 -11.16
N TYR A 38 0.91 41.80 -10.21
CA TYR A 38 0.88 40.36 -10.04
C TYR A 38 -0.58 39.89 -10.14
N LEU A 39 -1.17 40.12 -11.31
CA LEU A 39 -2.43 39.49 -11.69
C LEU A 39 -2.07 38.15 -12.37
N PHE A 40 -2.30 37.07 -11.67
CA PHE A 40 -2.52 35.78 -12.32
C PHE A 40 -3.53 36.00 -13.47
N PRO A 41 -3.27 35.50 -14.67
CA PRO A 41 -4.25 35.59 -15.73
C PRO A 41 -5.44 34.66 -15.36
N PHE A 42 -6.50 35.25 -14.85
CA PHE A 42 -7.80 34.60 -14.79
C PHE A 42 -8.29 34.43 -16.26
N ASN A 43 -7.94 33.32 -16.85
CA ASN A 43 -8.47 32.93 -18.13
C ASN A 43 -9.94 32.50 -17.92
N ARG A 44 -10.88 33.39 -18.23
CA ARG A 44 -12.32 33.11 -18.24
C ARG A 44 -12.66 32.22 -19.46
N THR A 45 -12.32 30.93 -19.38
CA THR A 45 -12.88 29.95 -20.30
C THR A 45 -13.03 28.63 -19.55
N GLY A 46 -14.27 28.30 -19.19
CA GLY A 46 -14.72 26.98 -18.77
C GLY A 46 -14.12 26.49 -17.43
N PHE A 47 -14.96 26.25 -16.45
CA PHE A 47 -14.57 25.46 -15.26
C PHE A 47 -14.13 24.08 -15.71
N SER A 48 -12.84 23.88 -15.95
CA SER A 48 -12.31 22.54 -16.11
C SER A 48 -12.39 21.86 -14.73
N VAL A 49 -13.06 20.72 -14.68
CA VAL A 49 -13.08 19.89 -13.47
C VAL A 49 -11.63 19.61 -13.07
N LEU A 50 -11.28 19.93 -11.82
CA LEU A 50 -9.96 19.60 -11.26
C LEU A 50 -9.75 18.08 -11.36
N ARG A 51 -8.59 17.68 -11.86
CA ARG A 51 -8.21 16.27 -12.02
C ARG A 51 -7.09 15.92 -11.03
N SER A 52 -6.99 14.64 -10.70
CA SER A 52 -5.87 14.12 -9.91
C SER A 52 -4.52 14.39 -10.59
N VAL A 53 -3.46 14.47 -9.80
CA VAL A 53 -2.09 14.63 -10.31
C VAL A 53 -1.72 13.43 -11.18
N LYS A 54 -1.05 13.69 -12.30
CA LYS A 54 -0.62 12.63 -13.24
C LYS A 54 0.21 11.57 -12.53
N GLY A 55 -0.23 10.32 -12.63
CA GLY A 55 0.43 9.17 -12.01
C GLY A 55 -0.08 8.83 -10.61
N LEU A 56 -1.06 9.59 -10.08
CA LEU A 56 -1.84 9.22 -8.91
C LEU A 56 -3.21 8.69 -9.37
N LYS A 57 -3.79 7.78 -8.61
CA LYS A 57 -5.07 7.16 -8.94
C LYS A 57 -5.93 7.07 -7.68
N ASP A 58 -7.20 7.48 -7.79
CA ASP A 58 -8.19 7.24 -6.76
C ASP A 58 -8.62 5.77 -6.76
N ILE A 59 -8.80 5.19 -5.58
CA ILE A 59 -9.42 3.87 -5.40
C ILE A 59 -10.91 4.12 -5.14
N LEU A 60 -11.72 3.85 -6.15
CA LEU A 60 -13.17 4.12 -6.10
C LEU A 60 -13.91 3.05 -5.29
N PRO A 61 -15.14 3.33 -4.79
CA PRO A 61 -15.90 2.40 -3.94
C PRO A 61 -16.05 0.98 -4.51
N HIS A 62 -16.22 0.82 -5.82
CA HIS A 62 -16.32 -0.49 -6.46
C HIS A 62 -15.00 -1.28 -6.46
N GLN A 63 -13.86 -0.61 -6.33
CA GLN A 63 -12.52 -1.20 -6.22
C GLN A 63 -12.11 -1.43 -4.77
N ALA A 64 -12.66 -0.63 -3.84
CA ALA A 64 -12.24 -0.64 -2.43
C ALA A 64 -12.44 -2.00 -1.76
N SER A 65 -13.46 -2.77 -2.12
CA SER A 65 -13.71 -4.11 -1.58
C SER A 65 -12.59 -5.10 -1.92
N GLN A 66 -12.05 -5.03 -3.15
CA GLN A 66 -10.90 -5.83 -3.56
C GLN A 66 -9.64 -5.46 -2.75
N TRP A 67 -9.41 -4.17 -2.56
CA TRP A 67 -8.30 -3.68 -1.75
C TRP A 67 -8.39 -4.12 -0.29
N GLN A 68 -9.56 -3.96 0.32
CA GLN A 68 -9.84 -4.42 1.68
C GLN A 68 -9.60 -5.92 1.86
N HIS A 69 -9.97 -6.73 0.87
CA HIS A 69 -9.69 -8.17 0.90
C HIS A 69 -8.19 -8.46 0.87
N ILE A 70 -7.43 -7.84 -0.05
CA ILE A 70 -5.97 -7.99 -0.13
C ILE A 70 -5.31 -7.60 1.20
N GLU A 71 -5.69 -6.47 1.77
CA GLU A 71 -5.17 -5.99 3.04
C GLU A 71 -5.54 -6.91 4.21
N THR A 72 -6.76 -7.47 4.20
CA THR A 72 -7.20 -8.43 5.22
C THR A 72 -6.39 -9.71 5.15
N VAL A 73 -6.17 -10.27 3.96
CA VAL A 73 -5.31 -11.45 3.77
C VAL A 73 -3.88 -11.17 4.22
N ALA A 74 -3.31 -10.01 3.87
CA ALA A 74 -1.97 -9.61 4.28
C ALA A 74 -1.83 -9.55 5.81
N ARG A 75 -2.76 -8.87 6.51
CA ARG A 75 -2.77 -8.76 7.98
C ARG A 75 -2.94 -10.12 8.65
N THR A 76 -3.88 -10.92 8.17
CA THR A 76 -4.17 -12.24 8.73
C THR A 76 -2.94 -13.14 8.64
N LEU A 77 -2.34 -13.26 7.46
CA LEU A 77 -1.16 -14.10 7.26
C LEU A 77 0.05 -13.58 8.05
N ALA A 78 0.34 -12.27 8.00
CA ALA A 78 1.43 -11.70 8.78
C ALA A 78 1.27 -12.02 10.28
N THR A 79 0.07 -11.89 10.82
CA THR A 79 -0.22 -12.23 12.23
C THR A 79 -0.06 -13.73 12.50
N GLN A 80 -0.50 -14.62 11.60
CA GLN A 80 -0.33 -16.08 11.73
C GLN A 80 1.15 -16.48 11.77
N TYR A 81 2.02 -15.73 11.06
CA TYR A 81 3.48 -15.94 11.09
C TYR A 81 4.18 -15.19 12.24
N GLY A 82 3.43 -14.58 13.16
CA GLY A 82 3.96 -13.89 14.34
C GLY A 82 4.51 -12.49 14.05
N PHE A 83 4.19 -11.88 12.91
CA PHE A 83 4.56 -10.50 12.61
C PHE A 83 3.57 -9.53 13.27
N SER A 84 4.09 -8.44 13.83
CA SER A 84 3.31 -7.33 14.41
C SER A 84 3.28 -6.13 13.46
N GLU A 85 2.15 -5.44 13.37
CA GLU A 85 2.04 -4.25 12.52
C GLU A 85 2.88 -3.09 13.05
N ILE A 86 3.64 -2.45 12.17
CA ILE A 86 4.30 -1.18 12.41
C ILE A 86 3.80 -0.15 11.40
N ARG A 87 3.53 1.08 11.84
CA ARG A 87 3.16 2.20 10.97
C ARG A 87 4.21 3.28 11.05
N ILE A 88 4.95 3.46 9.97
CA ILE A 88 6.00 4.45 9.83
C ILE A 88 5.46 5.74 9.19
N PRO A 89 6.05 6.91 9.45
CA PRO A 89 5.68 8.18 8.81
C PRO A 89 5.70 8.12 7.29
N ILE A 90 4.91 8.99 6.65
CA ILE A 90 4.85 9.09 5.17
C ILE A 90 6.05 9.84 4.62
N PHE A 91 6.63 10.76 5.36
CA PHE A 91 7.85 11.46 4.99
C PHE A 91 8.89 11.36 6.11
N GLU A 92 10.13 11.39 5.72
CA GLU A 92 11.31 11.22 6.57
C GLU A 92 12.38 12.23 6.12
N PHE A 93 13.43 12.40 6.91
CA PHE A 93 14.62 13.12 6.43
C PHE A 93 15.21 12.44 5.18
N THR A 94 15.54 13.22 4.18
CA THR A 94 16.12 12.72 2.92
C THR A 94 17.36 11.86 3.16
N GLU A 95 18.12 12.18 4.19
CA GLU A 95 19.33 11.48 4.59
C GLU A 95 19.08 10.00 4.90
N LEU A 96 17.92 9.64 5.46
CA LEU A 96 17.55 8.26 5.71
C LEU A 96 17.68 7.42 4.44
N TYR A 97 17.09 7.90 3.33
CA TYR A 97 17.06 7.16 2.07
C TYR A 97 18.38 7.22 1.32
N SER A 98 19.09 8.34 1.34
CA SER A 98 20.41 8.46 0.68
C SER A 98 21.45 7.54 1.33
N ARG A 99 21.39 7.34 2.65
CA ARG A 99 22.28 6.42 3.37
C ARG A 99 21.90 4.96 3.23
N SER A 100 20.60 4.66 3.21
CA SER A 100 20.10 3.27 3.20
C SER A 100 20.06 2.66 1.81
N ILE A 101 19.50 3.36 0.81
CA ILE A 101 19.20 2.81 -0.51
C ILE A 101 20.43 2.76 -1.41
N GLY A 102 21.38 3.65 -1.19
CA GLY A 102 22.57 3.85 -2.02
C GLY A 102 22.41 5.02 -2.99
N GLY A 103 23.37 5.95 -2.94
CA GLY A 103 23.35 7.23 -3.69
C GLY A 103 23.34 7.08 -5.21
N THR A 104 23.73 5.91 -5.74
CA THR A 104 23.80 5.63 -7.19
C THR A 104 22.59 4.85 -7.73
N THR A 105 21.57 4.65 -6.90
CA THR A 105 20.35 3.96 -7.33
C THR A 105 19.40 4.92 -8.07
N ASP A 106 18.63 4.38 -9.03
CA ASP A 106 17.65 5.19 -9.78
C ASP A 106 16.64 5.85 -8.83
N ILE A 107 16.32 5.22 -7.70
CA ILE A 107 15.39 5.76 -6.70
C ILE A 107 15.93 7.04 -6.11
N VAL A 108 17.17 7.04 -5.61
CA VAL A 108 17.78 8.21 -4.96
C VAL A 108 18.12 9.30 -5.99
N GLU A 109 18.62 8.92 -7.18
CA GLU A 109 19.01 9.88 -8.21
C GLU A 109 17.82 10.60 -8.86
N LYS A 110 16.65 9.93 -9.03
CA LYS A 110 15.61 10.42 -9.96
C LYS A 110 14.17 10.25 -9.49
N GLU A 111 13.91 9.35 -8.51
CA GLU A 111 12.53 8.94 -8.23
C GLU A 111 12.00 9.45 -6.89
N MET A 112 12.84 10.04 -6.03
CA MET A 112 12.39 10.59 -4.75
C MET A 112 11.60 11.90 -4.95
N TYR A 113 10.52 12.07 -4.18
CA TYR A 113 9.84 13.35 -3.98
C TYR A 113 10.43 14.04 -2.77
N THR A 114 11.33 14.98 -3.00
CA THR A 114 12.06 15.71 -1.96
C THR A 114 11.63 17.17 -1.94
N PHE A 115 11.47 17.73 -0.74
CA PHE A 115 11.07 19.12 -0.53
C PHE A 115 11.70 19.66 0.76
N PRO A 116 11.93 20.99 0.86
CA PRO A 116 12.41 21.61 2.08
C PRO A 116 11.28 21.74 3.11
N ASP A 117 11.57 21.52 4.38
CA ASP A 117 10.71 21.93 5.48
C ASP A 117 10.90 23.42 5.79
N ARG A 118 10.11 23.98 6.70
CA ARG A 118 10.14 25.40 7.07
C ARG A 118 11.46 25.83 7.73
N ASP A 119 12.14 24.92 8.41
CA ASP A 119 13.46 25.13 9.02
C ASP A 119 14.63 24.92 8.05
N GLY A 120 14.33 24.58 6.78
CA GLY A 120 15.32 24.31 5.73
C GLY A 120 15.81 22.86 5.68
N SER A 121 15.36 21.98 6.57
CA SER A 121 15.69 20.56 6.51
C SER A 121 15.09 19.91 5.24
N SER A 122 15.78 18.91 4.69
CA SER A 122 15.36 18.21 3.48
C SER A 122 14.52 16.99 3.85
N LEU A 123 13.26 16.97 3.41
CA LEU A 123 12.31 15.88 3.63
C LEU A 123 12.01 15.15 2.33
N THR A 124 11.71 13.87 2.43
CA THR A 124 11.38 13.00 1.29
C THR A 124 10.14 12.15 1.60
N LEU A 125 9.18 12.11 0.69
CA LEU A 125 8.10 11.12 0.74
C LEU A 125 8.70 9.72 0.60
N ARG A 126 8.35 8.81 1.50
CA ARG A 126 8.94 7.46 1.56
C ARG A 126 8.82 6.70 0.23
N PRO A 127 9.93 6.33 -0.43
CA PRO A 127 9.91 5.56 -1.67
C PRO A 127 9.77 4.05 -1.44
N GLU A 128 9.98 3.59 -0.20
CA GLU A 128 9.87 2.22 0.28
C GLU A 128 9.73 2.21 1.81
N GLY A 129 9.46 1.04 2.42
CA GLY A 129 9.17 0.94 3.86
C GLY A 129 10.35 0.50 4.72
N THR A 130 11.27 -0.30 4.21
CA THR A 130 12.33 -0.98 4.97
C THR A 130 13.22 -0.01 5.75
N ALA A 131 13.71 1.06 5.11
CA ALA A 131 14.56 2.06 5.76
C ALA A 131 13.83 2.75 6.93
N GLY A 132 12.54 3.10 6.74
CA GLY A 132 11.72 3.69 7.79
C GLY A 132 11.49 2.73 8.97
N VAL A 133 11.29 1.43 8.70
CA VAL A 133 11.18 0.40 9.74
C VAL A 133 12.49 0.29 10.52
N VAL A 134 13.64 0.20 9.84
CA VAL A 134 14.95 0.10 10.50
C VAL A 134 15.22 1.34 11.36
N ARG A 135 14.94 2.55 10.86
CA ARG A 135 15.06 3.79 11.64
C ARG A 135 14.18 3.74 12.90
N ALA A 136 12.90 3.33 12.76
CA ALA A 136 12.00 3.22 13.90
C ALA A 136 12.46 2.19 14.93
N VAL A 137 12.99 1.05 14.48
CA VAL A 137 13.55 0.02 15.34
C VAL A 137 14.75 0.52 16.13
N LEU A 138 15.63 1.28 15.49
CA LEU A 138 16.79 1.91 16.16
C LEU A 138 16.37 2.98 17.16
N GLU A 139 15.50 3.91 16.74
CA GLU A 139 15.04 5.02 17.58
C GLU A 139 14.31 4.55 18.83
N HIS A 140 13.45 3.54 18.71
CA HIS A 140 12.65 3.02 19.81
C HIS A 140 13.27 1.79 20.48
N LYS A 141 14.51 1.42 20.16
CA LYS A 141 15.26 0.29 20.75
C LYS A 141 14.48 -1.03 20.76
N LEU A 142 13.81 -1.34 19.65
CA LEU A 142 12.94 -2.51 19.56
C LEU A 142 13.69 -3.85 19.48
N LEU A 143 15.03 -3.84 19.43
CA LEU A 143 15.89 -5.03 19.44
C LEU A 143 16.39 -5.44 20.85
N ASP A 144 16.01 -4.71 21.89
CA ASP A 144 16.44 -5.02 23.27
C ASP A 144 15.87 -6.35 23.83
N SER A 145 15.06 -7.06 23.02
CA SER A 145 14.56 -8.40 23.31
C SER A 145 15.48 -9.46 22.68
N PRO A 146 15.74 -10.59 23.35
CA PRO A 146 16.55 -11.68 22.81
C PRO A 146 15.86 -12.44 21.65
N THR A 147 14.62 -12.11 21.34
CA THR A 147 13.86 -12.77 20.28
C THR A 147 13.94 -12.02 18.96
N THR A 148 13.88 -12.75 17.84
CA THR A 148 13.74 -12.17 16.50
C THR A 148 12.57 -11.21 16.46
N ARG A 149 12.79 -9.97 16.03
CA ARG A 149 11.73 -8.98 15.85
C ARG A 149 11.10 -9.16 14.47
N LYS A 150 9.82 -9.48 14.43
CA LYS A 150 9.04 -9.66 13.21
C LYS A 150 8.02 -8.52 13.07
N LEU A 151 8.17 -7.70 12.03
CA LEU A 151 7.34 -6.53 11.79
C LEU A 151 6.75 -6.57 10.38
N PHE A 152 5.51 -6.11 10.21
CA PHE A 152 4.92 -5.88 8.89
C PHE A 152 4.33 -4.48 8.79
N TYR A 153 4.26 -3.97 7.57
CA TYR A 153 3.64 -2.68 7.27
C TYR A 153 2.74 -2.75 6.04
N LEU A 154 1.71 -1.90 6.04
CA LEU A 154 0.82 -1.66 4.92
C LEU A 154 0.65 -0.15 4.75
N GLY A 155 0.81 0.36 3.53
CA GLY A 155 0.57 1.77 3.29
C GLY A 155 1.14 2.31 1.99
N PRO A 156 0.90 3.62 1.72
CA PRO A 156 1.34 4.27 0.50
C PRO A 156 2.84 4.53 0.47
N MET A 157 3.42 4.41 -0.73
CA MET A 157 4.80 4.77 -1.09
C MET A 157 4.78 5.70 -2.29
N PHE A 158 5.88 6.44 -2.52
CA PHE A 158 5.92 7.51 -3.51
C PHE A 158 7.19 7.44 -4.34
N ARG A 159 7.05 7.31 -5.68
CA ARG A 159 8.18 7.35 -6.61
C ARG A 159 7.83 8.13 -7.85
N HIS A 160 8.69 9.03 -8.28
CA HIS A 160 8.52 9.78 -9.52
C HIS A 160 8.86 8.91 -10.75
N GLU A 161 8.19 7.78 -10.87
CA GLU A 161 8.33 6.89 -12.03
C GLU A 161 7.46 7.36 -13.20
N ARG A 162 7.81 6.85 -14.41
CA ARG A 162 6.93 6.98 -15.58
C ARG A 162 5.71 6.09 -15.35
N PRO A 163 4.49 6.66 -15.29
CA PRO A 163 3.27 5.90 -15.02
C PRO A 163 2.99 4.86 -16.10
N GLN A 164 2.65 3.64 -15.67
CA GLN A 164 2.20 2.53 -16.52
C GLN A 164 1.32 1.59 -15.68
N ALA A 165 0.71 0.58 -16.31
CA ALA A 165 -0.13 -0.39 -15.58
C ALA A 165 0.62 -1.01 -14.40
N GLY A 166 0.05 -0.92 -13.20
CA GLY A 166 0.64 -1.41 -11.95
C GLY A 166 1.86 -0.63 -11.43
N ARG A 167 2.19 0.53 -12.05
CA ARG A 167 3.22 1.48 -11.57
C ARG A 167 2.66 2.88 -11.55
N TYR A 168 2.47 3.40 -10.36
CA TYR A 168 1.97 4.74 -10.11
C TYR A 168 2.98 5.53 -9.30
N ARG A 169 2.83 6.85 -9.26
CA ARG A 169 3.67 7.74 -8.46
C ARG A 169 3.35 7.68 -6.98
N GLN A 170 2.11 7.38 -6.63
CA GLN A 170 1.71 6.86 -5.33
C GLN A 170 1.23 5.43 -5.54
N PHE A 171 1.76 4.51 -4.77
CA PHE A 171 1.41 3.08 -4.79
C PHE A 171 1.45 2.53 -3.37
N HIS A 172 0.82 1.39 -3.15
CA HIS A 172 0.75 0.78 -1.82
C HIS A 172 1.66 -0.44 -1.73
N GLN A 173 2.32 -0.59 -0.60
CA GLN A 173 3.10 -1.77 -0.30
C GLN A 173 2.55 -2.52 0.91
N PHE A 174 2.55 -3.85 0.81
CA PHE A 174 2.63 -4.76 1.94
C PHE A 174 4.07 -5.23 2.05
N GLY A 175 4.69 -5.08 3.20
CA GLY A 175 6.04 -5.55 3.45
C GLY A 175 6.18 -6.17 4.82
N VAL A 176 7.16 -7.08 4.96
CA VAL A 176 7.55 -7.69 6.23
C VAL A 176 9.04 -7.57 6.43
N GLU A 177 9.47 -7.46 7.69
CA GLU A 177 10.87 -7.35 8.10
C GLU A 177 11.10 -8.26 9.31
N ALA A 178 11.99 -9.25 9.18
CA ALA A 178 12.45 -10.12 10.25
C ALA A 178 13.88 -9.74 10.64
N LEU A 179 14.08 -9.35 11.89
CA LEU A 179 15.27 -8.64 12.34
C LEU A 179 15.91 -9.39 13.52
N GLY A 180 17.24 -9.48 13.55
CA GLY A 180 18.00 -9.97 14.70
C GLY A 180 18.44 -11.44 14.61
N THR A 181 18.29 -12.13 13.48
CA THR A 181 18.79 -13.50 13.28
C THR A 181 19.35 -13.70 11.88
N ASP A 182 20.43 -14.47 11.80
CA ASP A 182 21.06 -14.90 10.54
C ASP A 182 20.77 -16.38 10.22
N ASP A 183 19.90 -17.03 10.99
CA ASP A 183 19.44 -18.39 10.71
C ASP A 183 18.79 -18.46 9.33
N PRO A 184 19.24 -19.37 8.43
CA PRO A 184 18.66 -19.51 7.09
C PRO A 184 17.18 -19.90 7.07
N LEU A 185 16.65 -20.47 8.15
CA LEU A 185 15.23 -20.85 8.23
C LEU A 185 14.31 -19.61 8.32
N ILE A 186 14.80 -18.47 8.80
CA ILE A 186 14.02 -17.23 8.74
C ILE A 186 13.85 -16.74 7.30
N ASP A 187 14.84 -16.98 6.44
CA ASP A 187 14.73 -16.67 5.00
C ASP A 187 13.64 -17.51 4.36
N VAL A 188 13.61 -18.82 4.70
CA VAL A 188 12.55 -19.73 4.24
C VAL A 188 11.19 -19.25 4.71
N GLU A 189 11.04 -18.91 5.99
CA GLU A 189 9.76 -18.42 6.55
C GLU A 189 9.26 -17.18 5.83
N VAL A 190 10.12 -16.19 5.60
CA VAL A 190 9.78 -14.95 4.90
C VAL A 190 9.37 -15.22 3.44
N ILE A 191 10.09 -16.09 2.74
CA ILE A 191 9.75 -16.49 1.37
C ILE A 191 8.41 -17.23 1.32
N VAL A 192 8.19 -18.16 2.24
CA VAL A 192 6.95 -18.95 2.32
C VAL A 192 5.76 -18.07 2.65
N LEU A 193 5.90 -17.09 3.54
CA LEU A 193 4.84 -16.11 3.82
C LEU A 193 4.44 -15.35 2.54
N LEU A 194 5.42 -14.88 1.76
CA LEU A 194 5.16 -14.21 0.49
C LEU A 194 4.46 -15.15 -0.52
N TRP A 195 4.93 -16.39 -0.63
CA TRP A 195 4.33 -17.40 -1.50
C TRP A 195 2.88 -17.69 -1.10
N GLN A 196 2.64 -17.93 0.20
CA GLN A 196 1.32 -18.23 0.74
C GLN A 196 0.36 -17.04 0.58
N PHE A 197 0.85 -15.81 0.70
CA PHE A 197 0.04 -14.60 0.46
C PHE A 197 -0.57 -14.61 -0.94
N PHE A 198 0.21 -14.89 -1.96
CA PHE A 198 -0.30 -14.94 -3.33
C PHE A 198 -1.23 -16.13 -3.57
N LEU A 199 -0.92 -17.31 -3.01
CA LEU A 199 -1.80 -18.48 -3.13
C LEU A 199 -3.15 -18.25 -2.45
N THR A 200 -3.16 -17.62 -1.27
CA THR A 200 -4.41 -17.31 -0.53
C THR A 200 -5.28 -16.32 -1.30
N LEU A 201 -4.67 -15.40 -2.05
CA LEU A 201 -5.38 -14.51 -2.97
C LEU A 201 -5.87 -15.22 -4.25
N GLY A 202 -5.58 -16.51 -4.44
CA GLY A 202 -6.00 -17.29 -5.59
C GLY A 202 -5.13 -17.08 -6.84
N LEU A 203 -3.96 -16.46 -6.71
CA LEU A 203 -3.05 -16.27 -7.85
C LEU A 203 -2.41 -17.60 -8.27
N LYS A 204 -2.30 -17.80 -9.58
CA LYS A 204 -1.76 -19.01 -10.22
C LYS A 204 -0.57 -18.66 -11.12
N ASP A 205 0.09 -19.68 -11.64
CA ASP A 205 1.21 -19.55 -12.59
C ASP A 205 2.35 -18.68 -12.06
N LEU A 206 2.65 -18.85 -10.77
CA LEU A 206 3.72 -18.13 -10.09
C LEU A 206 5.03 -18.83 -10.23
N THR A 207 6.12 -18.06 -10.40
CA THR A 207 7.50 -18.59 -10.38
C THR A 207 8.29 -17.84 -9.29
N LEU A 208 8.83 -18.61 -8.34
CA LEU A 208 9.79 -18.12 -7.35
C LEU A 208 11.20 -18.20 -7.94
N HIS A 209 11.84 -17.07 -8.15
CA HIS A 209 13.25 -16.96 -8.48
C HIS A 209 14.04 -16.65 -7.21
N ILE A 210 15.14 -17.36 -7.00
CA ILE A 210 16.03 -17.18 -5.85
C ILE A 210 17.48 -17.10 -6.31
N ASN A 211 18.29 -16.34 -5.60
CA ASN A 211 19.74 -16.23 -5.81
C ASN A 211 20.43 -15.89 -4.48
N SER A 212 21.74 -16.07 -4.44
CA SER A 212 22.58 -15.45 -3.40
C SER A 212 23.52 -14.46 -4.05
N ILE A 213 23.51 -13.22 -3.54
CA ILE A 213 24.46 -12.18 -3.94
C ILE A 213 25.65 -12.06 -2.97
N GLY A 214 25.77 -12.99 -2.05
CA GLY A 214 26.87 -13.06 -1.09
C GLY A 214 26.95 -11.88 -0.12
N THR A 215 27.95 -11.96 0.72
CA THR A 215 28.36 -10.82 1.58
C THR A 215 29.14 -9.79 0.77
N PRO A 216 29.43 -8.57 1.31
CA PRO A 216 30.34 -7.63 0.67
C PRO A 216 31.69 -8.25 0.28
N GLY A 217 32.29 -9.08 1.15
CA GLY A 217 33.57 -9.76 0.86
C GLY A 217 33.48 -10.77 -0.30
N ASP A 218 32.39 -11.55 -0.38
CA ASP A 218 32.15 -12.46 -1.52
C ASP A 218 32.05 -11.69 -2.84
N ARG A 219 31.47 -10.49 -2.82
CA ARG A 219 31.28 -9.67 -4.01
C ARG A 219 32.55 -9.03 -4.56
N GLU A 220 33.55 -8.74 -3.73
CA GLU A 220 34.80 -8.10 -4.19
C GLU A 220 35.47 -8.90 -5.30
N THR A 221 35.73 -10.19 -5.06
CA THR A 221 36.33 -11.08 -6.06
C THR A 221 35.45 -11.24 -7.29
N TYR A 222 34.15 -11.40 -7.08
CA TYR A 222 33.21 -11.54 -8.18
C TYR A 222 33.11 -10.30 -9.07
N ILE A 223 33.08 -9.09 -8.47
CA ILE A 223 33.03 -7.81 -9.20
C ILE A 223 34.23 -7.67 -10.14
N GLN A 224 35.42 -8.08 -9.70
CA GLN A 224 36.61 -8.08 -10.56
C GLN A 224 36.42 -8.98 -11.77
N LYS A 225 35.97 -10.22 -11.55
CA LYS A 225 35.70 -11.19 -12.63
C LYS A 225 34.58 -10.72 -13.56
N LEU A 226 33.53 -10.13 -13.03
CA LEU A 226 32.47 -9.56 -13.83
C LEU A 226 32.96 -8.37 -14.66
N LYS A 227 33.80 -7.49 -14.13
CA LYS A 227 34.40 -6.40 -14.87
C LYS A 227 35.35 -6.88 -15.97
N GLU A 228 36.19 -7.89 -15.72
CA GLU A 228 37.02 -8.52 -16.73
C GLU A 228 36.17 -9.07 -17.90
N PHE A 229 35.06 -9.73 -17.60
CA PHE A 229 34.10 -10.22 -18.59
C PHE A 229 33.41 -9.10 -19.37
N LEU A 230 32.99 -8.03 -18.70
CA LEU A 230 32.24 -6.94 -19.32
C LEU A 230 33.11 -5.96 -20.12
N ALA A 231 34.40 -5.84 -19.81
CA ALA A 231 35.31 -4.86 -20.42
C ALA A 231 35.33 -4.93 -21.97
N PRO A 232 35.50 -6.10 -22.61
CA PRO A 232 35.49 -6.20 -24.08
C PRO A 232 34.10 -5.92 -24.69
N LEU A 233 33.03 -6.03 -23.90
CA LEU A 233 31.64 -5.89 -24.33
C LEU A 233 31.11 -4.45 -24.15
N LEU A 234 31.86 -3.58 -23.47
CA LEU A 234 31.37 -2.29 -22.96
C LEU A 234 30.73 -1.41 -24.04
N ASN A 235 31.37 -1.35 -25.23
CA ASN A 235 30.88 -0.53 -26.36
C ASN A 235 29.58 -1.10 -27.00
N THR A 236 29.23 -2.34 -26.71
CA THR A 236 28.01 -3.02 -27.21
C THR A 236 26.83 -2.90 -26.21
N LEU A 237 27.08 -2.42 -25.02
CA LEU A 237 26.08 -2.26 -23.99
C LEU A 237 25.37 -0.91 -24.10
N CYS A 238 24.14 -0.83 -23.59
CA CYS A 238 23.41 0.44 -23.53
C CYS A 238 24.10 1.45 -22.60
N GLY A 239 23.86 2.77 -22.80
CA GLY A 239 24.51 3.83 -22.03
C GLY A 239 24.35 3.70 -20.51
N ASN A 240 23.20 3.18 -20.03
CA ASN A 240 23.01 2.89 -18.61
C ASN A 240 23.94 1.76 -18.12
N CYS A 241 24.14 0.71 -18.90
CA CYS A 241 25.05 -0.38 -18.55
C CYS A 241 26.51 0.04 -18.60
N GLN A 242 26.88 0.93 -19.53
CA GLN A 242 28.22 1.54 -19.56
C GLN A 242 28.51 2.33 -18.28
N ARG A 243 27.55 3.15 -17.82
CA ARG A 243 27.66 3.86 -16.54
C ARG A 243 27.71 2.90 -15.35
N ARG A 244 26.85 1.88 -15.31
CA ARG A 244 26.78 0.86 -14.25
C ARG A 244 28.05 0.04 -14.14
N TYR A 245 28.78 -0.18 -15.23
CA TYR A 245 30.09 -0.84 -15.20
C TYR A 245 31.06 -0.17 -14.23
N SER A 246 31.05 1.15 -14.14
CA SER A 246 31.91 1.92 -13.22
C SER A 246 31.34 2.01 -11.80
N THR A 247 30.03 2.19 -11.67
CA THR A 247 29.38 2.52 -10.40
C THR A 247 28.87 1.29 -9.65
N ASN A 248 28.15 0.38 -10.34
CA ASN A 248 27.62 -0.86 -9.77
C ASN A 248 27.48 -1.94 -10.85
N PRO A 249 28.55 -2.70 -11.16
CA PRO A 249 28.58 -3.69 -12.23
C PRO A 249 27.51 -4.77 -12.12
N LEU A 250 27.11 -5.14 -10.90
CA LEU A 250 26.06 -6.13 -10.66
C LEU A 250 24.74 -5.75 -11.36
N ARG A 251 24.41 -4.45 -11.39
CA ARG A 251 23.19 -3.93 -12.04
C ARG A 251 23.18 -4.07 -13.56
N VAL A 252 24.32 -4.42 -14.19
CA VAL A 252 24.38 -4.75 -15.62
C VAL A 252 23.61 -6.06 -15.89
N LEU A 253 23.66 -7.02 -14.96
CA LEU A 253 22.97 -8.31 -15.06
C LEU A 253 21.43 -8.17 -15.08
N ASP A 254 20.90 -7.14 -14.44
CA ASP A 254 19.44 -6.85 -14.41
C ASP A 254 18.96 -6.00 -15.60
N CYS A 255 19.79 -5.72 -16.59
CA CYS A 255 19.41 -4.90 -17.73
C CYS A 255 18.31 -5.60 -18.55
N LYS A 256 17.23 -4.84 -18.87
CA LYS A 256 16.11 -5.35 -19.68
C LYS A 256 16.26 -5.09 -21.18
N VAL A 257 17.35 -4.41 -21.60
CA VAL A 257 17.63 -4.15 -23.02
C VAL A 257 18.09 -5.46 -23.69
N PRO A 258 17.42 -5.95 -24.75
CA PRO A 258 17.71 -7.28 -25.34
C PRO A 258 19.16 -7.49 -25.74
N VAL A 259 19.81 -6.47 -26.32
CA VAL A 259 21.23 -6.54 -26.69
C VAL A 259 22.13 -6.73 -25.47
N CYS A 260 21.84 -6.01 -24.37
CA CYS A 260 22.60 -6.18 -23.13
C CYS A 260 22.38 -7.59 -22.53
N GLN A 261 21.13 -8.09 -22.54
CA GLN A 261 20.82 -9.43 -22.05
C GLN A 261 21.61 -10.49 -22.82
N LYS A 262 21.57 -10.43 -24.16
CA LYS A 262 22.29 -11.36 -25.04
C LYS A 262 23.81 -11.30 -24.81
N ASN A 263 24.39 -10.11 -24.76
CA ASN A 263 25.84 -9.94 -24.63
C ASN A 263 26.35 -10.33 -23.23
N THR A 264 25.48 -10.42 -22.23
CA THR A 264 25.82 -10.81 -20.86
C THR A 264 25.34 -12.20 -20.48
N GLU A 265 24.89 -13.05 -21.42
CA GLU A 265 24.44 -14.42 -21.15
C GLU A 265 25.55 -15.29 -20.53
N GLY A 266 26.80 -15.16 -21.00
CA GLY A 266 27.97 -15.90 -20.51
C GLY A 266 28.62 -15.27 -19.27
N ALA A 267 27.99 -14.33 -18.58
CA ALA A 267 28.58 -13.71 -17.39
C ALA A 267 28.85 -14.75 -16.30
N PRO A 268 29.96 -14.64 -15.54
CA PRO A 268 30.24 -15.54 -14.45
C PRO A 268 29.10 -15.50 -13.41
N HIS A 269 28.80 -16.63 -12.78
CA HIS A 269 27.76 -16.74 -11.76
C HIS A 269 28.33 -16.44 -10.37
N LEU A 270 27.71 -15.49 -9.64
CA LEU A 270 28.20 -15.08 -8.31
C LEU A 270 28.27 -16.25 -7.32
N ILE A 271 27.37 -17.22 -7.43
CA ILE A 271 27.32 -18.40 -6.56
C ILE A 271 28.67 -19.18 -6.58
N ALA A 272 29.41 -19.17 -7.69
CA ALA A 272 30.71 -19.82 -7.78
C ALA A 272 31.81 -19.14 -6.92
N TYR A 273 31.59 -17.90 -6.52
CA TYR A 273 32.53 -17.04 -5.76
C TYR A 273 32.12 -16.85 -4.30
N LEU A 274 31.07 -17.50 -3.84
CA LEU A 274 30.64 -17.44 -2.44
C LEU A 274 31.68 -18.09 -1.53
N SER A 275 31.91 -17.50 -0.37
CA SER A 275 32.60 -18.12 0.75
C SER A 275 31.84 -19.38 1.22
N GLU A 276 32.53 -20.26 1.93
CA GLU A 276 31.92 -21.51 2.41
C GLU A 276 30.71 -21.22 3.31
N ASN A 277 30.79 -20.24 4.19
CA ASN A 277 29.65 -19.84 5.04
C ASN A 277 28.46 -19.36 4.21
N SER A 278 28.68 -18.58 3.15
CA SER A 278 27.60 -18.11 2.28
C SER A 278 26.98 -19.25 1.44
N LYS A 279 27.78 -20.25 1.06
CA LYS A 279 27.27 -21.47 0.39
C LYS A 279 26.41 -22.30 1.33
N ILE A 280 26.91 -22.58 2.54
CA ILE A 280 26.16 -23.35 3.55
C ILE A 280 24.84 -22.66 3.86
N HIS A 281 24.85 -21.34 4.09
CA HIS A 281 23.61 -20.58 4.33
C HIS A 281 22.64 -20.72 3.15
N PHE A 282 23.11 -20.49 1.92
CA PHE A 282 22.24 -20.55 0.75
C PHE A 282 21.70 -21.96 0.52
N GLN A 283 22.52 -23.00 0.70
CA GLN A 283 22.08 -24.39 0.58
C GLN A 283 21.00 -24.72 1.62
N ALA A 284 21.15 -24.28 2.87
CA ALA A 284 20.14 -24.48 3.90
C ALA A 284 18.79 -23.82 3.55
N VAL A 285 18.80 -22.63 2.91
CA VAL A 285 17.57 -22.00 2.40
C VAL A 285 16.93 -22.87 1.31
N LEU A 286 17.71 -23.37 0.35
CA LEU A 286 17.20 -24.24 -0.72
C LEU A 286 16.61 -25.55 -0.18
N ASP A 287 17.28 -26.17 0.78
CA ASP A 287 16.84 -27.40 1.44
C ASP A 287 15.54 -27.17 2.22
N GLY A 288 15.44 -26.03 2.94
CA GLY A 288 14.24 -25.62 3.65
C GLY A 288 13.04 -25.45 2.71
N LEU A 289 13.20 -24.73 1.60
CA LEU A 289 12.15 -24.60 0.59
C LEU A 289 11.74 -25.94 -0.03
N SER A 290 12.73 -26.80 -0.31
CA SER A 290 12.49 -28.12 -0.87
C SER A 290 11.70 -29.00 0.09
N SER A 291 12.02 -28.97 1.39
CA SER A 291 11.32 -29.73 2.45
C SER A 291 9.86 -29.37 2.55
N LEU A 292 9.53 -28.08 2.30
CA LEU A 292 8.17 -27.54 2.26
C LEU A 292 7.50 -27.68 0.89
N LYS A 293 8.19 -28.31 -0.08
CA LYS A 293 7.69 -28.49 -1.47
C LYS A 293 7.35 -27.16 -2.17
N ILE A 294 8.03 -26.08 -1.82
CA ILE A 294 7.89 -24.80 -2.52
C ILE A 294 8.74 -24.85 -3.79
N PRO A 295 8.14 -24.75 -4.99
CA PRO A 295 8.90 -24.75 -6.22
C PRO A 295 9.70 -23.47 -6.38
N PHE A 296 10.96 -23.57 -6.79
CA PHE A 296 11.82 -22.42 -7.05
C PHE A 296 12.75 -22.66 -8.24
N THR A 297 13.25 -21.56 -8.80
CA THR A 297 14.28 -21.55 -9.84
C THR A 297 15.45 -20.68 -9.39
N ILE A 298 16.67 -21.22 -9.43
CA ILE A 298 17.87 -20.43 -9.18
C ILE A 298 18.11 -19.53 -10.39
N ASN A 299 18.07 -18.22 -10.17
CA ASN A 299 18.28 -17.24 -11.22
C ASN A 299 19.59 -16.46 -10.95
N HIS A 300 20.67 -16.87 -11.59
CA HIS A 300 22.01 -16.28 -11.41
C HIS A 300 22.09 -14.79 -11.83
N ARG A 301 21.12 -14.29 -12.57
CA ARG A 301 21.04 -12.88 -12.98
C ARG A 301 20.22 -12.04 -12.03
N LEU A 302 19.57 -12.65 -11.02
CA LEU A 302 18.75 -11.95 -10.06
C LEU A 302 19.63 -11.10 -9.12
N VAL A 303 19.60 -9.80 -9.35
CA VAL A 303 20.13 -8.75 -8.48
C VAL A 303 19.03 -7.78 -8.14
N ARG A 304 19.16 -7.05 -7.03
CA ARG A 304 18.10 -6.14 -6.56
C ARG A 304 18.39 -4.69 -6.90
N GLY A 305 17.32 -3.90 -6.95
CA GLY A 305 17.38 -2.47 -7.28
C GLY A 305 17.91 -1.56 -6.17
N LEU A 306 18.20 -2.10 -5.00
CA LEU A 306 18.66 -1.40 -3.81
C LEU A 306 20.00 -1.99 -3.38
N ASP A 307 20.95 -1.14 -2.97
CA ASP A 307 22.33 -1.57 -2.74
C ASP A 307 22.55 -2.23 -1.37
N TYR A 308 21.58 -2.16 -0.47
CA TYR A 308 21.68 -2.75 0.86
C TYR A 308 21.58 -4.28 0.92
N TYR A 309 21.14 -4.93 -0.17
CA TYR A 309 20.95 -6.38 -0.15
C TYR A 309 22.26 -7.17 0.00
N SER A 310 22.16 -8.30 0.71
CA SER A 310 23.24 -9.27 0.94
C SER A 310 22.67 -10.69 0.92
N ARG A 311 23.54 -11.71 0.72
CA ARG A 311 23.16 -13.14 0.77
C ARG A 311 21.90 -13.45 -0.07
N THR A 312 20.87 -14.00 0.56
CA THR A 312 19.63 -14.43 -0.10
C THR A 312 18.86 -13.28 -0.73
N THR A 313 18.53 -13.39 -2.01
CA THR A 313 17.62 -12.52 -2.74
C THR A 313 16.58 -13.35 -3.48
N PHE A 314 15.35 -12.87 -3.53
CA PHE A 314 14.25 -13.59 -4.18
C PHE A 314 13.24 -12.64 -4.81
N GLU A 315 12.52 -13.16 -5.81
CA GLU A 315 11.35 -12.50 -6.38
C GLU A 315 10.33 -13.54 -6.85
N ILE A 316 9.06 -13.19 -6.76
CA ILE A 316 7.98 -13.96 -7.34
C ILE A 316 7.45 -13.20 -8.54
N THR A 317 7.33 -13.93 -9.65
CA THR A 317 6.87 -13.39 -10.93
C THR A 317 5.57 -14.06 -11.37
N SER A 318 4.78 -13.32 -12.18
CA SER A 318 3.61 -13.84 -12.89
C SER A 318 3.71 -13.48 -14.37
N PRO A 319 3.49 -14.42 -15.29
CA PRO A 319 3.54 -14.15 -16.73
C PRO A 319 2.43 -13.20 -17.19
N HIS A 320 1.36 -13.06 -16.42
CA HIS A 320 0.20 -12.24 -16.75
C HIS A 320 0.45 -10.72 -16.65
N LEU A 321 1.60 -10.27 -16.12
CA LEU A 321 2.00 -8.86 -16.04
C LEU A 321 2.92 -8.41 -17.20
N GLY A 322 3.18 -9.27 -18.18
CA GLY A 322 4.04 -8.96 -19.33
C GLY A 322 5.51 -8.70 -18.94
N ALA A 323 6.14 -7.71 -19.56
CA ALA A 323 7.58 -7.43 -19.41
C ALA A 323 8.03 -7.08 -17.96
N GLN A 324 7.10 -6.72 -17.10
CA GLN A 324 7.32 -6.37 -15.71
C GLN A 324 6.68 -7.42 -14.77
N SER A 325 7.10 -8.66 -14.89
CA SER A 325 6.47 -9.84 -14.29
C SER A 325 6.57 -9.93 -12.76
N THR A 326 7.50 -9.22 -12.11
CA THR A 326 7.71 -9.30 -10.65
C THR A 326 6.52 -8.73 -9.88
N ILE A 327 5.90 -9.51 -9.00
CA ILE A 327 4.76 -9.11 -8.16
C ILE A 327 5.15 -8.86 -6.71
N GLY A 328 6.17 -9.54 -6.21
CA GLY A 328 6.73 -9.35 -4.89
C GLY A 328 8.19 -9.76 -4.88
N ALA A 329 8.99 -9.13 -4.03
CA ALA A 329 10.41 -9.37 -4.01
C ALA A 329 11.05 -8.96 -2.67
N GLY A 330 12.14 -9.63 -2.32
CA GLY A 330 12.84 -9.40 -1.07
C GLY A 330 14.25 -9.94 -1.05
N GLY A 331 14.79 -10.03 0.15
CA GLY A 331 16.12 -10.58 0.43
C GLY A 331 16.68 -10.09 1.75
N ARG A 332 17.87 -10.59 2.09
CA ARG A 332 18.64 -10.15 3.25
C ARG A 332 19.30 -8.80 3.04
N TYR A 333 19.44 -8.06 4.13
CA TYR A 333 20.06 -6.75 4.15
C TYR A 333 20.81 -6.51 5.47
N ASP A 334 21.73 -7.40 5.82
CA ASP A 334 22.44 -7.45 7.11
C ASP A 334 23.27 -6.19 7.40
N GLY A 335 23.65 -5.41 6.38
CA GLY A 335 24.42 -4.17 6.54
C GLY A 335 23.60 -2.90 6.77
N LEU A 336 22.27 -2.95 6.65
CA LEU A 336 21.45 -1.74 6.65
C LEU A 336 21.42 -1.02 8.01
N PHE A 337 21.39 -1.77 9.10
CA PHE A 337 21.45 -1.19 10.45
C PHE A 337 22.75 -0.42 10.67
N GLN A 338 23.89 -0.97 10.25
CA GLN A 338 25.19 -0.30 10.34
C GLN A 338 25.27 0.96 9.45
N ALA A 339 24.68 0.91 8.25
CA ALA A 339 24.60 2.07 7.37
C ALA A 339 23.80 3.23 8.00
N LEU A 340 22.86 2.91 8.89
CA LEU A 340 22.09 3.86 9.70
C LEU A 340 22.68 4.09 11.10
N GLN A 341 23.95 3.76 11.31
CA GLN A 341 24.70 3.95 12.57
C GLN A 341 24.19 3.11 13.76
N GLY A 342 23.47 2.03 13.47
CA GLY A 342 23.03 1.05 14.45
C GLY A 342 24.02 -0.11 14.62
N PRO A 343 23.73 -1.06 15.52
CA PRO A 343 24.52 -2.28 15.70
C PRO A 343 24.41 -3.17 14.46
N SER A 344 25.39 -4.07 14.27
CA SER A 344 25.30 -5.12 13.24
C SER A 344 24.10 -6.02 13.56
N THR A 345 23.11 -6.01 12.70
CA THR A 345 21.84 -6.71 12.91
C THR A 345 21.44 -7.43 11.63
N PRO A 346 21.50 -8.77 11.61
CA PRO A 346 20.99 -9.53 10.48
C PRO A 346 19.51 -9.27 10.25
N ALA A 347 19.13 -9.14 8.98
CA ALA A 347 17.77 -8.80 8.63
C ALA A 347 17.37 -9.33 7.25
N ILE A 348 16.10 -9.73 7.12
CA ILE A 348 15.49 -10.14 5.86
C ILE A 348 14.04 -9.64 5.78
N GLY A 349 13.61 -9.29 4.58
CA GLY A 349 12.24 -8.86 4.36
C GLY A 349 11.82 -8.95 2.90
N PHE A 350 10.56 -8.62 2.65
CA PHE A 350 10.04 -8.44 1.30
C PHE A 350 9.09 -7.25 1.22
N ALA A 351 8.84 -6.80 -0.01
CA ALA A 351 7.76 -5.87 -0.31
C ALA A 351 6.97 -6.31 -1.56
N VAL A 352 5.66 -6.10 -1.50
CA VAL A 352 4.68 -6.36 -2.56
C VAL A 352 4.01 -5.05 -2.94
N GLY A 353 4.01 -4.71 -4.23
CA GLY A 353 3.20 -3.61 -4.75
C GLY A 353 1.75 -4.06 -4.96
N LEU A 354 0.82 -3.54 -4.16
CA LEU A 354 -0.58 -4.01 -4.15
C LEU A 354 -1.31 -3.71 -5.46
N GLU A 355 -0.96 -2.64 -6.16
CA GLU A 355 -1.51 -2.30 -7.48
C GLU A 355 -1.26 -3.40 -8.52
N ARG A 356 -0.13 -4.12 -8.43
CA ARG A 356 0.16 -5.25 -9.32
C ARG A 356 -0.66 -6.47 -8.96
N VAL A 357 -0.89 -6.69 -7.67
CA VAL A 357 -1.77 -7.74 -7.18
C VAL A 357 -3.20 -7.51 -7.67
N THR A 358 -3.71 -6.28 -7.58
CA THR A 358 -5.08 -5.97 -8.06
C THR A 358 -5.25 -6.22 -9.55
N LEU A 359 -4.20 -6.07 -10.38
CA LEU A 359 -4.26 -6.37 -11.82
C LEU A 359 -4.34 -7.86 -12.13
N LEU A 360 -3.90 -8.72 -11.21
CA LEU A 360 -3.89 -10.18 -11.38
C LEU A 360 -5.13 -10.85 -10.82
N LEU A 361 -5.85 -10.17 -9.95
CA LEU A 361 -7.08 -10.70 -9.37
C LEU A 361 -8.22 -10.57 -10.38
N SER A 362 -9.00 -11.63 -10.52
CA SER A 362 -10.21 -11.62 -11.37
C SER A 362 -11.19 -10.56 -10.88
N GLU A 363 -11.78 -9.81 -11.80
CA GLU A 363 -12.87 -8.88 -11.50
C GLU A 363 -14.14 -9.61 -11.03
N ASP A 364 -14.25 -10.90 -11.37
CA ASP A 364 -15.41 -11.74 -11.02
C ASP A 364 -15.40 -12.20 -9.54
N ILE A 365 -14.31 -11.98 -8.81
CA ILE A 365 -14.29 -12.26 -7.37
C ILE A 365 -15.12 -11.19 -6.66
N THR A 366 -16.40 -11.48 -6.53
CA THR A 366 -17.30 -10.68 -5.69
C THR A 366 -16.85 -10.86 -4.24
N TYR A 367 -16.11 -9.90 -3.72
CA TYR A 367 -15.79 -9.85 -2.29
C TYR A 367 -17.11 -9.64 -1.55
N LYS A 368 -17.69 -10.74 -1.02
CA LYS A 368 -18.98 -10.71 -0.34
C LYS A 368 -18.91 -9.74 0.83
N GLN A 369 -19.48 -8.59 0.63
CA GLN A 369 -19.87 -7.76 1.76
C GLN A 369 -21.12 -8.37 2.42
N PRO A 370 -21.33 -8.12 3.72
CA PRO A 370 -22.60 -8.51 4.36
C PRO A 370 -23.80 -8.00 3.55
N PRO A 371 -24.92 -8.75 3.48
CA PRO A 371 -26.08 -8.36 2.71
C PRO A 371 -26.54 -6.95 3.10
N LEU A 372 -26.87 -6.13 2.11
CA LEU A 372 -27.43 -4.80 2.33
C LEU A 372 -28.96 -4.90 2.45
N PHE A 373 -29.48 -4.47 3.59
CA PHE A 373 -30.91 -4.28 3.83
C PHE A 373 -31.30 -2.84 3.51
N PHE A 374 -32.20 -2.65 2.55
CA PHE A 374 -32.73 -1.34 2.23
C PHE A 374 -34.04 -1.08 2.94
N VAL A 375 -34.12 -0.08 3.80
CA VAL A 375 -35.34 0.28 4.53
C VAL A 375 -36.16 1.25 3.71
N ALA A 376 -37.27 0.80 3.11
CA ALA A 376 -38.15 1.57 2.25
C ALA A 376 -39.33 2.14 3.07
N GLY A 377 -39.12 3.28 3.72
CA GLY A 377 -40.13 3.98 4.51
C GLY A 377 -40.87 5.04 3.72
N PHE A 378 -42.21 5.02 3.72
CA PHE A 378 -43.08 5.99 3.06
C PHE A 378 -44.35 6.27 3.88
N GLY A 379 -45.05 7.36 3.56
CA GLY A 379 -46.18 7.83 4.34
C GLY A 379 -45.80 8.68 5.55
N SER A 380 -46.79 9.10 6.30
CA SER A 380 -46.65 10.03 7.42
C SER A 380 -46.12 9.36 8.69
N THR A 381 -46.50 8.12 8.95
CA THR A 381 -46.07 7.31 10.09
C THR A 381 -44.97 6.31 9.69
N GLY A 382 -45.06 5.75 8.47
CA GLY A 382 -44.12 4.78 7.94
C GLY A 382 -42.71 5.33 7.82
N LYS A 383 -42.51 6.55 7.29
CA LYS A 383 -41.20 7.14 7.12
C LYS A 383 -40.45 7.36 8.44
N PRO A 384 -41.03 7.98 9.50
CA PRO A 384 -40.36 8.12 10.80
C PRO A 384 -40.06 6.75 11.45
N ARG A 385 -40.99 5.80 11.38
CA ARG A 385 -40.78 4.46 11.97
C ARG A 385 -39.68 3.68 11.23
N ALA A 386 -39.62 3.79 9.89
CA ALA A 386 -38.55 3.22 9.08
C ALA A 386 -37.18 3.80 9.44
N PHE A 387 -37.11 5.09 9.72
CA PHE A 387 -35.86 5.72 10.18
C PHE A 387 -35.41 5.18 11.54
N LYS A 388 -36.36 4.97 12.47
CA LYS A 388 -36.07 4.33 13.75
C LYS A 388 -35.59 2.90 13.57
N LEU A 389 -36.24 2.10 12.68
CA LEU A 389 -35.82 0.74 12.35
C LEU A 389 -34.43 0.70 11.72
N LEU A 390 -34.13 1.64 10.81
CA LEU A 390 -32.80 1.78 10.22
C LEU A 390 -31.71 1.97 11.30
N TYR A 391 -31.98 2.77 12.31
CA TYR A 391 -31.09 2.95 13.45
C TYR A 391 -30.94 1.64 14.26
N GLU A 392 -32.06 0.98 14.58
CA GLU A 392 -32.10 -0.29 15.34
C GLU A 392 -31.28 -1.38 14.62
N LEU A 393 -31.44 -1.53 13.31
CA LEU A 393 -30.65 -2.47 12.49
C LEU A 393 -29.14 -2.17 12.54
N ARG A 394 -28.76 -0.90 12.40
CA ARG A 394 -27.36 -0.49 12.46
C ARG A 394 -26.75 -0.70 13.85
N GLN A 395 -27.50 -0.48 14.93
CA GLN A 395 -27.07 -0.81 16.30
C GLN A 395 -26.85 -2.32 16.49
N ALA A 396 -27.62 -3.14 15.79
CA ALA A 396 -27.48 -4.60 15.79
C ALA A 396 -26.34 -5.11 14.87
N GLY A 397 -25.53 -4.22 14.28
CA GLY A 397 -24.45 -4.56 13.37
C GLY A 397 -24.89 -4.95 11.96
N ILE A 398 -26.17 -4.77 11.62
CA ILE A 398 -26.72 -5.08 10.31
C ILE A 398 -26.45 -3.94 9.34
N ARG A 399 -25.90 -4.25 8.16
CA ARG A 399 -25.66 -3.27 7.10
C ARG A 399 -26.99 -2.85 6.49
N ALA A 400 -27.45 -1.65 6.80
CA ALA A 400 -28.74 -1.12 6.36
C ALA A 400 -28.63 0.31 5.83
N ASP A 401 -29.41 0.63 4.77
CA ASP A 401 -29.48 1.95 4.17
C ASP A 401 -30.89 2.34 3.74
N THR A 402 -31.12 3.61 3.37
CA THR A 402 -32.38 4.14 2.86
C THR A 402 -32.12 5.28 1.89
N ASP A 403 -33.14 5.68 1.12
CA ASP A 403 -33.10 6.88 0.27
C ASP A 403 -33.95 7.99 0.88
N HIS A 404 -33.30 9.04 1.37
CA HIS A 404 -33.98 10.20 1.95
C HIS A 404 -34.71 11.08 0.92
N LYS A 405 -34.43 10.91 -0.38
CA LYS A 405 -35.10 11.65 -1.48
C LYS A 405 -36.35 10.95 -1.97
N GLY A 406 -36.45 9.63 -1.81
CA GLY A 406 -37.58 8.82 -2.24
C GLY A 406 -38.81 9.04 -1.36
N ASN A 407 -39.98 9.33 -1.96
CA ASN A 407 -41.24 9.54 -1.24
C ASN A 407 -42.33 8.53 -1.62
N THR A 408 -42.06 7.63 -2.55
CA THR A 408 -42.98 6.58 -2.98
C THR A 408 -42.30 5.21 -2.96
N LEU A 409 -43.04 4.15 -2.67
CA LEU A 409 -42.51 2.78 -2.68
C LEU A 409 -41.78 2.45 -3.98
N LYS A 410 -42.32 2.88 -5.13
CA LYS A 410 -41.70 2.64 -6.45
C LYS A 410 -40.33 3.34 -6.56
N SER A 411 -40.19 4.56 -6.07
CA SER A 411 -38.91 5.29 -6.10
C SER A 411 -37.89 4.65 -5.16
N LEU A 412 -38.32 4.26 -3.95
CA LEU A 412 -37.49 3.62 -2.95
C LEU A 412 -36.96 2.25 -3.41
N LEU A 413 -37.81 1.40 -4.03
CA LEU A 413 -37.37 0.14 -4.59
C LEU A 413 -36.39 0.30 -5.75
N ARG A 414 -36.53 1.36 -6.57
CA ARG A 414 -35.51 1.69 -7.60
C ARG A 414 -34.17 2.10 -6.96
N SER A 415 -34.22 2.80 -5.85
CA SER A 415 -32.98 3.15 -5.11
C SER A 415 -32.36 1.90 -4.47
N ALA A 416 -33.14 0.98 -3.95
CA ALA A 416 -32.67 -0.32 -3.46
C ALA A 416 -31.96 -1.13 -4.57
N ASP A 417 -32.56 -1.20 -5.77
CA ASP A 417 -31.94 -1.87 -6.93
C ASP A 417 -30.61 -1.21 -7.33
N LYS A 418 -30.56 0.14 -7.38
CA LYS A 418 -29.30 0.89 -7.69
C LYS A 418 -28.20 0.68 -6.66
N LEU A 419 -28.57 0.49 -5.39
CA LEU A 419 -27.63 0.21 -4.31
C LEU A 419 -27.26 -1.27 -4.21
N CYS A 420 -27.78 -2.09 -5.11
CA CYS A 420 -27.60 -3.55 -5.10
C CYS A 420 -27.99 -4.16 -3.75
N ALA A 421 -29.07 -3.69 -3.13
CA ALA A 421 -29.57 -4.24 -1.89
C ALA A 421 -30.07 -5.69 -2.12
N GLU A 422 -29.71 -6.60 -1.24
CA GLU A 422 -30.18 -7.98 -1.31
C GLU A 422 -31.63 -8.11 -0.82
N TYR A 423 -31.97 -7.31 0.18
CA TYR A 423 -33.31 -7.29 0.77
C TYR A 423 -33.81 -5.84 0.90
N SER A 424 -35.15 -5.69 0.78
CA SER A 424 -35.82 -4.43 1.10
C SER A 424 -36.84 -4.66 2.20
N ILE A 425 -36.80 -3.88 3.27
CA ILE A 425 -37.76 -3.85 4.35
C ILE A 425 -38.72 -2.70 4.05
N ILE A 426 -39.96 -3.02 3.72
CA ILE A 426 -40.98 -2.08 3.29
C ILE A 426 -41.85 -1.72 4.50
N LEU A 427 -42.01 -0.42 4.75
CA LEU A 427 -42.74 0.10 5.90
C LEU A 427 -43.51 1.35 5.48
N GLY A 428 -44.80 1.18 5.22
CA GLY A 428 -45.76 2.27 5.02
C GLY A 428 -46.63 2.51 6.24
N ASP A 429 -47.64 3.34 6.11
CA ASP A 429 -48.56 3.66 7.21
C ASP A 429 -49.39 2.42 7.62
N ASP A 430 -49.79 1.56 6.66
CA ASP A 430 -50.55 0.33 6.91
C ASP A 430 -49.70 -0.71 7.66
N GLU A 431 -48.45 -0.88 7.28
CA GLU A 431 -47.49 -1.77 7.96
C GLU A 431 -47.27 -1.35 9.41
N VAL A 432 -47.08 -0.03 9.65
CA VAL A 432 -46.95 0.52 11.02
C VAL A 432 -48.19 0.27 11.86
N ASN A 433 -49.38 0.51 11.29
CA ASN A 433 -50.66 0.32 12.00
C ASN A 433 -50.92 -1.16 12.34
N SER A 434 -50.48 -2.08 11.50
CA SER A 434 -50.61 -3.53 11.73
C SER A 434 -49.48 -4.14 12.56
N GLY A 435 -48.44 -3.37 12.89
CA GLY A 435 -47.25 -3.84 13.61
C GLY A 435 -46.37 -4.81 12.80
N ASN A 436 -46.43 -4.73 11.48
CA ASN A 436 -45.74 -5.64 10.57
C ASN A 436 -44.76 -4.85 9.66
N VAL A 437 -43.88 -5.56 8.97
CA VAL A 437 -43.07 -5.10 7.84
C VAL A 437 -43.13 -6.11 6.71
N ILE A 438 -42.94 -5.67 5.49
CA ILE A 438 -42.76 -6.58 4.35
C ILE A 438 -41.26 -6.72 4.08
N LEU A 439 -40.71 -7.91 4.25
CA LEU A 439 -39.36 -8.25 3.85
C LEU A 439 -39.38 -8.80 2.43
N ARG A 440 -38.70 -8.12 1.52
CA ARG A 440 -38.62 -8.46 0.10
C ARG A 440 -37.20 -8.84 -0.31
N ASN A 441 -37.05 -10.05 -0.83
CA ASN A 441 -35.79 -10.41 -1.53
C ASN A 441 -35.75 -9.66 -2.87
N MET A 442 -34.69 -8.89 -3.10
CA MET A 442 -34.60 -8.03 -4.28
C MET A 442 -34.26 -8.79 -5.56
N GLN A 443 -33.65 -9.97 -5.45
CA GLN A 443 -33.34 -10.83 -6.59
C GLN A 443 -34.56 -11.67 -7.04
N THR A 444 -35.14 -12.46 -6.12
CA THR A 444 -36.26 -13.36 -6.42
C THR A 444 -37.62 -12.66 -6.46
N LYS A 445 -37.71 -11.45 -5.91
CA LYS A 445 -38.95 -10.66 -5.70
C LYS A 445 -39.92 -11.29 -4.72
N ALA A 446 -39.55 -12.40 -4.05
CA ALA A 446 -40.35 -13.00 -2.99
C ALA A 446 -40.53 -12.03 -1.83
N GLN A 447 -41.68 -12.07 -1.20
CA GLN A 447 -42.05 -11.20 -0.08
C GLN A 447 -42.63 -12.04 1.06
N GLU A 448 -42.25 -11.67 2.28
CA GLU A 448 -42.86 -12.23 3.50
C GLU A 448 -43.27 -11.12 4.46
N ILE A 449 -44.30 -11.36 5.25
CA ILE A 449 -44.71 -10.43 6.30
C ILE A 449 -44.09 -10.89 7.61
N VAL A 450 -43.35 -9.99 8.26
CA VAL A 450 -42.66 -10.23 9.52
C VAL A 450 -43.12 -9.20 10.54
N LYS A 451 -43.21 -9.58 11.81
CA LYS A 451 -43.53 -8.62 12.86
C LYS A 451 -42.39 -7.60 12.99
N LEU A 452 -42.78 -6.34 13.10
CA LEU A 452 -41.84 -5.22 13.19
C LEU A 452 -40.85 -5.32 14.37
N GLU A 453 -41.30 -5.90 15.48
CA GLU A 453 -40.47 -6.12 16.68
C GLU A 453 -39.48 -7.28 16.52
N GLU A 454 -39.78 -8.25 15.63
CA GLU A 454 -38.95 -9.45 15.43
C GLU A 454 -37.97 -9.33 14.26
N ILE A 455 -38.10 -8.32 13.39
CA ILE A 455 -37.33 -8.24 12.14
C ILE A 455 -35.80 -8.21 12.37
N THR A 456 -35.31 -7.49 13.38
CA THR A 456 -33.89 -7.41 13.70
C THR A 456 -33.34 -8.78 14.11
N GLN A 457 -34.05 -9.49 14.99
CA GLN A 457 -33.66 -10.83 15.44
C GLN A 457 -33.69 -11.83 14.27
N ARG A 458 -34.75 -11.76 13.44
CA ARG A 458 -34.91 -12.60 12.24
C ARG A 458 -33.74 -12.48 11.29
N ILE A 459 -33.23 -11.24 11.07
CA ILE A 459 -32.06 -10.98 10.22
C ILE A 459 -30.78 -11.55 10.86
N GLN A 460 -30.60 -11.41 12.17
CA GLN A 460 -29.42 -11.90 12.87
C GLN A 460 -29.31 -13.43 12.91
N THR A 461 -30.45 -14.14 13.00
CA THR A 461 -30.47 -15.61 13.03
C THR A 461 -30.33 -16.25 11.65
N GLY A 462 -30.34 -15.45 10.59
CA GLY A 462 -30.36 -15.92 9.21
C GLY A 462 -31.80 -16.36 8.80
N PHE A 463 -32.05 -16.39 7.49
CA PHE A 463 -33.35 -16.77 6.92
C PHE A 463 -33.50 -18.28 6.81
#